data_dd2eb4d9ea02ac9045633e4aca02ada2
#
_entry.id   dd2eb4d9ea02ac9045633e4aca02ada2
#
_cell.length_a   1.000
_cell.length_b   1.000
_cell.length_c   1.000
_cell.angle_alpha   90.00
_cell.angle_beta   90.00
_cell.angle_gamma   90.00
#
_symmetry.space_group_name_H-M   'P 1'
#
loop_
_entity.id
_entity.type
_entity.pdbx_description
1 polymer ?
#
loop_
_entity_poly.entity_id
_entity_poly.type
_entity_poly.pdbx_seq_one_letter_code
_entity_poly.pdbx_strand_id
1 'polypeptide(L)'
;MAPQSIHITDIEAAINYWRALKPSPDGVTLASELRALAEVYALLVFYHEEEADEASFPAKAMAAWRVWYDTTADTPCIAICSTSQGDAMCPGCGRTFDAVQHWPSMSPADTRATWRRITIEGDAWRFNRYSERAAEGPRTPSTPQP
;
A
#
# COMPACT_ATOMS: atom_id res chain seq x y z
N MET A 1 1.01 -13.60 -21.13
CA MET A 1 0.75 -12.71 -19.97
C MET A 1 2.01 -11.91 -19.69
N ALA A 2 1.87 -10.59 -19.57
CA ALA A 2 3.01 -9.79 -19.14
C ALA A 2 3.42 -10.21 -17.72
N PRO A 3 4.72 -10.35 -17.43
CA PRO A 3 5.18 -10.62 -16.08
C PRO A 3 4.68 -9.51 -15.15
N GLN A 4 4.11 -9.89 -14.03
CA GLN A 4 3.67 -8.92 -13.04
C GLN A 4 4.89 -8.50 -12.22
N SER A 5 5.12 -7.19 -12.14
CA SER A 5 6.12 -6.63 -11.26
C SER A 5 5.52 -6.33 -9.89
N ILE A 6 6.32 -6.55 -8.86
CA ILE A 6 5.99 -6.19 -7.49
C ILE A 6 6.80 -4.95 -7.14
N HIS A 7 6.10 -3.87 -6.83
CA HIS A 7 6.76 -2.61 -6.48
C HIS A 7 7.36 -2.68 -5.06
N ILE A 8 8.47 -1.99 -4.85
CA ILE A 8 9.18 -1.95 -3.56
C ILE A 8 8.28 -1.52 -2.39
N THR A 9 7.31 -0.64 -2.64
CA THR A 9 6.34 -0.22 -1.62
C THR A 9 5.42 -1.34 -1.15
N ASP A 10 5.06 -2.27 -2.04
CA ASP A 10 4.28 -3.45 -1.68
C ASP A 10 5.10 -4.44 -0.84
N ILE A 11 6.39 -4.57 -1.15
CA ILE A 11 7.32 -5.37 -0.35
C ILE A 11 7.49 -4.77 1.05
N GLU A 12 7.64 -3.46 1.14
CA GLU A 12 7.74 -2.74 2.40
C GLU A 12 6.47 -2.92 3.25
N ALA A 13 5.30 -2.83 2.64
CA ALA A 13 4.03 -3.07 3.32
C ALA A 13 3.92 -4.51 3.87
N ALA A 14 4.36 -5.49 3.09
CA ALA A 14 4.41 -6.89 3.53
C ALA A 14 5.42 -7.10 4.68
N ILE A 15 6.57 -6.44 4.64
CA ILE A 15 7.56 -6.44 5.73
C ILE A 15 6.94 -5.88 7.01
N ASN A 16 6.24 -4.77 6.93
CA ASN A 16 5.59 -4.15 8.09
C ASN A 16 4.48 -5.04 8.66
N TYR A 17 3.72 -5.71 7.81
CA TYR A 17 2.73 -6.69 8.22
C TYR A 17 3.35 -7.83 9.05
N TRP A 18 4.41 -8.44 8.56
CA TRP A 18 5.07 -9.54 9.26
C TRP A 18 5.78 -9.08 10.53
N ARG A 19 6.32 -7.86 10.54
CA ARG A 19 6.92 -7.26 11.75
C ARG A 19 5.88 -7.08 12.86
N ALA A 20 4.67 -6.67 12.51
CA ALA A 20 3.57 -6.53 13.47
C ALA A 20 3.04 -7.88 13.93
N LEU A 21 2.96 -8.88 13.02
CA LEU A 21 2.43 -10.20 13.32
C LEU A 21 3.41 -11.06 14.13
N LYS A 22 4.70 -10.99 13.81
CA LYS A 22 5.77 -11.74 14.47
C LYS A 22 6.88 -10.80 14.93
N PRO A 23 6.66 -10.03 16.02
CA PRO A 23 7.67 -9.13 16.53
C PRO A 23 8.89 -9.91 17.02
N SER A 24 10.07 -9.31 16.86
CA SER A 24 11.32 -9.89 17.30
C SER A 24 11.37 -9.98 18.85
N PRO A 25 11.58 -11.15 19.43
CA PRO A 25 11.62 -11.31 20.89
C PRO A 25 12.87 -10.66 21.52
N ASP A 26 13.96 -10.54 20.77
CA ASP A 26 15.24 -9.99 21.22
C ASP A 26 15.62 -8.65 20.55
N GLY A 27 14.76 -8.14 19.67
CA GLY A 27 15.01 -6.94 18.89
C GLY A 27 15.99 -7.10 17.72
N VAL A 28 16.55 -8.29 17.52
CA VAL A 28 17.60 -8.57 16.52
C VAL A 28 17.19 -9.71 15.57
N THR A 29 16.61 -10.79 16.10
CA THR A 29 16.24 -11.96 15.31
C THR A 29 14.97 -11.71 14.52
N LEU A 30 15.05 -11.84 13.21
CA LEU A 30 13.89 -11.70 12.31
C LEU A 30 13.20 -13.05 12.08
N ALA A 31 11.86 -13.03 12.02
CA ALA A 31 11.10 -14.18 11.53
C ALA A 31 11.55 -14.55 10.12
N SER A 32 11.42 -15.80 9.73
CA SER A 32 11.91 -16.31 8.45
C SER A 32 11.22 -15.64 7.25
N GLU A 33 9.94 -15.34 7.38
CA GLU A 33 9.14 -14.63 6.37
C GLU A 33 9.64 -13.19 6.19
N LEU A 34 9.90 -12.53 7.30
CA LEU A 34 10.41 -11.17 7.30
C LEU A 34 11.81 -11.10 6.68
N ARG A 35 12.68 -12.06 7.02
CA ARG A 35 14.03 -12.15 6.47
C ARG A 35 14.00 -12.34 4.95
N ALA A 36 13.14 -13.23 4.45
CA ALA A 36 13.03 -13.48 3.02
C ALA A 36 12.59 -12.24 2.23
N LEU A 37 11.62 -11.49 2.75
CA LEU A 37 11.18 -10.23 2.14
C LEU A 37 12.24 -9.13 2.27
N ALA A 38 12.92 -9.04 3.39
CA ALA A 38 13.97 -8.04 3.63
C ALA A 38 15.16 -8.23 2.69
N GLU A 39 15.51 -9.46 2.32
CA GLU A 39 16.56 -9.74 1.33
C GLU A 39 16.18 -9.20 -0.05
N VAL A 40 14.95 -9.40 -0.50
CA VAL A 40 14.47 -8.84 -1.76
C VAL A 40 14.47 -7.31 -1.72
N TYR A 41 13.96 -6.74 -0.64
CA TYR A 41 13.96 -5.29 -0.44
C TYR A 41 15.38 -4.71 -0.49
N ALA A 42 16.32 -5.33 0.20
CA ALA A 42 17.71 -4.88 0.23
C ALA A 42 18.37 -4.92 -1.15
N LEU A 43 18.08 -5.94 -1.96
CA LEU A 43 18.59 -6.03 -3.34
C LEU A 43 18.03 -4.92 -4.23
N LEU A 44 16.74 -4.61 -4.12
CA LEU A 44 16.12 -3.51 -4.87
C LEU A 44 16.75 -2.17 -4.49
N VAL A 45 16.94 -1.92 -3.20
CA VAL A 45 17.60 -0.69 -2.73
C VAL A 45 19.05 -0.62 -3.21
N PHE A 46 19.78 -1.72 -3.13
CA PHE A 46 21.18 -1.78 -3.55
C PHE A 46 21.36 -1.50 -5.06
N TYR A 47 20.50 -2.05 -5.89
CA TYR A 47 20.52 -1.84 -7.34
C TYR A 47 19.77 -0.62 -7.83
N HIS A 48 19.18 0.19 -6.94
CA HIS A 48 18.33 1.34 -7.26
C HIS A 48 17.15 0.98 -8.17
N GLU A 49 16.56 -0.20 -7.95
CA GLU A 49 15.38 -0.68 -8.65
C GLU A 49 14.13 -0.44 -7.80
N GLU A 50 13.02 -0.11 -8.46
CA GLU A 50 11.75 0.15 -7.79
C GLU A 50 10.79 -1.04 -7.87
N GLU A 51 11.06 -1.99 -8.75
CA GLU A 51 10.21 -3.15 -9.01
C GLU A 51 11.04 -4.42 -9.12
N ALA A 52 10.49 -5.51 -8.62
CA ALA A 52 11.01 -6.85 -8.83
C ALA A 52 10.06 -7.64 -9.72
N ASP A 53 10.61 -8.42 -10.65
CA ASP A 53 9.84 -9.38 -11.42
C ASP A 53 9.29 -10.47 -10.48
N GLU A 54 7.99 -10.71 -10.54
CA GLU A 54 7.32 -11.75 -9.75
C GLU A 54 7.97 -13.12 -9.96
N ALA A 55 8.43 -13.42 -11.17
CA ALA A 55 9.11 -14.67 -11.49
C ALA A 55 10.50 -14.80 -10.84
N SER A 56 11.14 -13.69 -10.50
CA SER A 56 12.45 -13.67 -9.85
C SER A 56 12.39 -13.79 -8.32
N PHE A 57 11.21 -13.71 -7.74
CA PHE A 57 11.04 -13.81 -6.29
C PHE A 57 11.44 -15.20 -5.77
N PRO A 58 12.26 -15.27 -4.73
CA PRO A 58 12.48 -16.55 -4.05
C PRO A 58 11.17 -17.11 -3.52
N ALA A 59 10.99 -18.42 -3.58
CA ALA A 59 9.73 -19.07 -3.21
C ALA A 59 9.23 -18.67 -1.81
N LYS A 60 10.14 -18.53 -0.86
CA LYS A 60 9.81 -18.15 0.52
C LYS A 60 9.36 -16.70 0.64
N ALA A 61 10.00 -15.79 -0.08
CA ALA A 61 9.58 -14.39 -0.15
C ALA A 61 8.22 -14.26 -0.85
N MET A 62 7.99 -15.00 -1.92
CA MET A 62 6.70 -15.03 -2.62
C MET A 62 5.60 -15.55 -1.71
N ALA A 63 5.81 -16.62 -0.97
CA ALA A 63 4.83 -17.15 -0.04
C ALA A 63 4.49 -16.13 1.06
N ALA A 64 5.49 -15.47 1.63
CA ALA A 64 5.29 -14.43 2.64
C ALA A 64 4.53 -13.21 2.07
N TRP A 65 4.88 -12.76 0.86
CA TRP A 65 4.20 -11.66 0.18
C TRP A 65 2.73 -11.99 -0.11
N ARG A 66 2.44 -13.21 -0.58
CA ARG A 66 1.06 -13.66 -0.85
C ARG A 66 0.19 -13.68 0.41
N VAL A 67 0.73 -14.13 1.54
CA VAL A 67 -0.01 -14.10 2.81
C VAL A 67 -0.44 -12.67 3.15
N TRP A 68 0.47 -11.71 3.04
CA TRP A 68 0.12 -10.30 3.21
C TRP A 68 -0.94 -9.84 2.21
N TYR A 69 -0.75 -10.15 0.93
CA TYR A 69 -1.63 -9.71 -0.15
C TYR A 69 -3.05 -10.26 0.03
N ASP A 70 -3.18 -11.55 0.36
CA ASP A 70 -4.49 -12.22 0.50
C ASP A 70 -5.22 -11.83 1.79
N THR A 71 -4.50 -11.42 2.82
CA THR A 71 -5.07 -11.06 4.13
C THR A 71 -5.20 -9.56 4.37
N THR A 72 -4.59 -8.74 3.54
CA THR A 72 -4.71 -7.29 3.63
C THR A 72 -6.11 -6.85 3.22
N ALA A 73 -6.64 -5.85 3.92
CA ALA A 73 -7.95 -5.28 3.59
C ALA A 73 -8.00 -4.88 2.10
N ASP A 74 -9.05 -5.31 1.42
CA ASP A 74 -9.23 -5.09 -0.02
C ASP A 74 -9.51 -3.62 -0.38
N THR A 75 -9.49 -2.74 0.58
CA THR A 75 -9.73 -1.32 0.35
C THR A 75 -8.82 -0.44 1.20
N PRO A 76 -8.24 0.64 0.63
CA PRO A 76 -7.46 1.62 1.37
C PRO A 76 -8.31 2.53 2.29
N CYS A 77 -9.62 2.39 2.31
CA CYS A 77 -10.55 3.24 3.04
C CYS A 77 -10.22 3.31 4.55
N ILE A 78 -10.20 4.53 5.08
CA ILE A 78 -10.05 4.80 6.53
C ILE A 78 -11.35 5.35 7.14
N ALA A 79 -12.49 5.09 6.49
CA ALA A 79 -13.83 5.56 6.88
C ALA A 79 -14.02 7.10 6.85
N ILE A 80 -13.13 7.83 6.19
CA ILE A 80 -13.28 9.26 5.88
C ILE A 80 -13.36 9.38 4.37
N CYS A 81 -14.55 9.64 3.84
CA CYS A 81 -14.77 9.72 2.41
C CYS A 81 -15.60 10.95 2.06
N SER A 82 -15.10 11.76 1.14
CA SER A 82 -15.76 12.97 0.64
C SER A 82 -16.19 12.87 -0.83
N THR A 83 -15.92 11.75 -1.51
CA THR A 83 -16.31 11.58 -2.91
C THR A 83 -17.84 11.59 -3.09
N SER A 84 -18.60 11.15 -2.10
CA SER A 84 -20.06 11.27 -2.09
C SER A 84 -20.57 12.72 -1.98
N GLN A 85 -19.70 13.65 -1.60
CA GLN A 85 -19.99 15.08 -1.50
C GLN A 85 -19.49 15.89 -2.71
N GLY A 86 -18.96 15.19 -3.72
CA GLY A 86 -18.53 15.80 -4.98
C GLY A 86 -17.02 15.93 -5.16
N ASP A 87 -16.21 15.48 -4.23
CA ASP A 87 -14.75 15.48 -4.41
C ASP A 87 -14.33 14.44 -5.46
N ALA A 88 -13.46 14.86 -6.36
CA ALA A 88 -12.93 13.98 -7.41
C ALA A 88 -12.00 12.90 -6.86
N MET A 89 -11.37 13.15 -5.71
CA MET A 89 -10.47 12.23 -5.02
C MET A 89 -10.76 12.26 -3.53
N CYS A 90 -10.77 11.08 -2.92
CA CYS A 90 -10.93 10.97 -1.47
C CYS A 90 -9.63 11.38 -0.75
N PRO A 91 -9.63 12.46 0.05
CA PRO A 91 -8.44 12.87 0.79
C PRO A 91 -8.05 11.85 1.86
N GLY A 92 -9.01 11.06 2.36
CA GLY A 92 -8.74 10.03 3.36
C GLY A 92 -7.85 8.91 2.84
N CYS A 93 -8.16 8.36 1.68
CA CYS A 93 -7.46 7.18 1.14
C CYS A 93 -6.77 7.40 -0.20
N GLY A 94 -7.03 8.50 -0.91
CA GLY A 94 -6.41 8.80 -2.19
C GLY A 94 -7.04 8.13 -3.42
N ARG A 95 -8.16 7.40 -3.25
CA ARG A 95 -8.89 6.86 -4.40
C ARG A 95 -9.68 7.96 -5.10
N THR A 96 -9.70 7.89 -6.44
CA THR A 96 -10.62 8.72 -7.22
C THR A 96 -12.07 8.31 -6.98
N PHE A 97 -13.00 9.20 -7.26
CA PHE A 97 -14.44 8.90 -7.22
C PHE A 97 -14.77 7.65 -8.05
N ASP A 98 -14.22 7.56 -9.26
CA ASP A 98 -14.41 6.41 -10.15
C ASP A 98 -13.86 5.11 -9.50
N ALA A 99 -12.67 5.14 -8.94
CA ALA A 99 -12.09 3.99 -8.25
C ALA A 99 -12.92 3.57 -7.03
N VAL A 100 -13.48 4.51 -6.28
CA VAL A 100 -14.35 4.19 -5.14
C VAL A 100 -15.62 3.48 -5.61
N GLN A 101 -16.26 3.98 -6.67
CA GLN A 101 -17.50 3.40 -7.20
C GLN A 101 -17.30 2.00 -7.79
N HIS A 102 -16.22 1.80 -8.53
CA HIS A 102 -15.98 0.56 -9.25
C HIS A 102 -15.15 -0.46 -8.44
N TRP A 103 -14.73 -0.13 -7.22
CA TRP A 103 -13.87 -0.98 -6.41
C TRP A 103 -14.34 -2.44 -6.31
N PRO A 104 -15.62 -2.73 -6.05
CA PRO A 104 -16.10 -4.11 -5.95
C PRO A 104 -16.01 -4.90 -7.27
N SER A 105 -15.98 -4.21 -8.41
CA SER A 105 -15.92 -4.83 -9.74
C SER A 105 -14.54 -4.79 -10.38
N MET A 106 -13.57 -4.14 -9.73
CA MET A 106 -12.20 -4.06 -10.23
C MET A 106 -11.50 -5.41 -10.13
N SER A 107 -10.62 -5.69 -11.08
CA SER A 107 -9.75 -6.87 -11.01
C SER A 107 -8.73 -6.72 -9.87
N PRO A 108 -8.21 -7.83 -9.32
CA PRO A 108 -7.13 -7.77 -8.32
C PRO A 108 -5.89 -7.00 -8.82
N ALA A 109 -5.60 -7.06 -10.11
CA ALA A 109 -4.50 -6.31 -10.70
C ALA A 109 -4.75 -4.79 -10.68
N ASP A 110 -5.99 -4.37 -10.95
CA ASP A 110 -6.36 -2.95 -10.95
C ASP A 110 -6.41 -2.38 -9.53
N THR A 111 -6.94 -3.13 -8.57
CA THR A 111 -6.92 -2.72 -7.16
C THR A 111 -5.49 -2.58 -6.65
N ARG A 112 -4.60 -3.50 -7.01
CA ARG A 112 -3.18 -3.45 -6.67
C ARG A 112 -2.48 -2.23 -7.31
N ALA A 113 -2.76 -1.97 -8.59
CA ALA A 113 -2.22 -0.79 -9.27
C ALA A 113 -2.68 0.53 -8.61
N THR A 114 -3.93 0.59 -8.19
CA THR A 114 -4.48 1.74 -7.45
C THR A 114 -3.80 1.90 -6.09
N TRP A 115 -3.62 0.82 -5.35
CA TRP A 115 -2.89 0.83 -4.07
C TRP A 115 -1.46 1.33 -4.23
N ARG A 116 -0.76 0.85 -5.27
CA ARG A 116 0.60 1.26 -5.60
C ARG A 116 0.66 2.76 -5.85
N ARG A 117 -0.22 3.28 -6.70
CA ARG A 117 -0.30 4.72 -6.99
C ARG A 117 -0.51 5.54 -5.71
N ILE A 118 -1.49 5.18 -4.91
CA ILE A 118 -1.81 5.85 -3.64
C ILE A 118 -0.59 5.87 -2.71
N THR A 119 0.13 4.76 -2.63
CA THR A 119 1.31 4.62 -1.75
C THR A 119 2.48 5.46 -2.26
N ILE A 120 2.70 5.51 -3.56
CA ILE A 120 3.78 6.31 -4.18
C ILE A 120 3.49 7.80 -4.01
N GLU A 121 2.27 8.24 -4.25
CA GLU A 121 1.86 9.63 -4.08
C GLU A 121 1.94 10.06 -2.61
N GLY A 122 1.53 9.22 -1.68
CA GLY A 122 1.74 9.35 -0.24
C GLY A 122 1.11 10.57 0.43
N ASP A 123 0.23 11.28 -0.25
CA ASP A 123 -0.39 12.53 0.21
C ASP A 123 -1.75 12.33 0.88
N ALA A 124 -2.31 11.12 0.81
CA ALA A 124 -3.57 10.79 1.47
C ALA A 124 -3.43 10.73 3.00
N TRP A 125 -4.48 11.10 3.69
CA TRP A 125 -4.51 11.12 5.16
C TRP A 125 -4.21 9.76 5.81
N ARG A 126 -4.44 8.67 5.13
CA ARG A 126 -4.10 7.33 5.63
C ARG A 126 -2.63 7.16 5.98
N PHE A 127 -1.74 7.96 5.36
CA PHE A 127 -0.30 7.94 5.62
C PHE A 127 0.12 8.90 6.74
N ASN A 128 -0.77 9.80 7.14
CA ASN A 128 -0.49 10.79 8.17
C ASN A 128 -0.79 10.25 9.56
N ARG A 129 0.02 10.63 10.53
CA ARG A 129 -0.28 10.37 11.94
C ARG A 129 -1.50 11.18 12.38
N TYR A 130 -2.21 10.66 13.37
CA TYR A 130 -3.39 11.36 13.88
C TYR A 130 -3.09 12.80 14.33
N SER A 131 -1.95 13.03 14.97
CA SER A 131 -1.52 14.37 15.39
C SER A 131 -1.30 15.33 14.23
N GLU A 132 -0.79 14.83 13.11
CA GLU A 132 -0.59 15.63 11.90
C GLU A 132 -1.93 16.00 11.27
N ARG A 133 -2.85 15.04 11.19
CA ARG A 133 -4.22 15.28 10.69
C ARG A 133 -4.98 16.29 11.52
N ALA A 134 -4.84 16.22 12.84
CA ALA A 134 -5.49 17.15 13.76
C ALA A 134 -4.93 18.58 13.62
N ALA A 135 -3.65 18.72 13.29
CA ALA A 135 -3.01 20.02 13.09
C ALA A 135 -3.42 20.71 11.78
N GLU A 136 -3.78 19.94 10.74
CA GLU A 136 -4.21 20.48 9.44
C GLU A 136 -5.59 21.17 9.49
N GLY A 137 -6.40 20.89 10.52
CA GLY A 137 -7.75 21.44 10.65
C GLY A 137 -8.74 20.91 9.59
N PRO A 138 -10.01 21.32 9.67
CA PRO A 138 -10.99 20.94 8.66
C PRO A 138 -10.66 21.63 7.33
N ARG A 139 -10.34 20.82 6.29
CA ARG A 139 -10.18 21.35 4.94
C ARG A 139 -11.52 21.90 4.45
N THR A 140 -11.53 23.17 4.08
CA THR A 140 -12.67 23.74 3.35
C THR A 140 -12.80 23.01 2.02
N PRO A 141 -14.02 22.59 1.63
CA PRO A 141 -14.23 21.95 0.32
C PRO A 141 -13.70 22.90 -0.77
N SER A 142 -12.84 22.37 -1.63
CA SER A 142 -12.40 23.09 -2.81
C SER A 142 -13.62 23.35 -3.66
N THR A 143 -14.03 24.59 -3.78
CA THR A 143 -15.09 25.01 -4.69
C THR A 143 -14.66 24.65 -6.11
N PRO A 144 -15.46 23.89 -6.88
CA PRO A 144 -15.15 23.69 -8.29
C PRO A 144 -15.05 25.05 -8.95
N GLN A 145 -13.91 25.36 -9.52
CA GLN A 145 -13.82 26.53 -10.39
C GLN A 145 -14.60 26.26 -11.67
N PRO A 146 -15.39 27.23 -12.16
CA PRO A 146 -16.16 27.10 -13.38
C PRO A 146 -15.30 26.94 -14.63
#